data_fe54cef6d39cbfea76884d2e02c3a0b4
#
_entry.id   fe54cef6d39cbfea76884d2e02c3a0b4
#
_cell.length_a   1.000
_cell.length_b   1.000
_cell.length_c   1.000
_cell.angle_alpha   90.00
_cell.angle_beta   90.00
_cell.angle_gamma   90.00
#
_symmetry.space_group_name_H-M   'P 1'
#
loop_
_entity.id
_entity.type
_entity.pdbx_description
1 polymer ?
#
loop_
_entity_poly.entity_id
_entity_poly.type
_entity_poly.pdbx_seq_one_letter_code
_entity_poly.pdbx_strand_id
1 'polypeptide(L)'
;QAPEHDPIPLLGFMAAATTRIGLGATFSISHAHPFYAARLWATLDHLTRGRAAWNVVTTLNHNQSANYGETLRPSDERYERAHEFIEVCRKLWDSWEPDAVVMDREAGVFADPKKVHRIEHEGRFFKSRGPLNVIRSPQHGPAILQAGTSPKGRSFAARYADAIFAIQPNIAGARAYYDDIKRGTVEEGRPAEACKILFGIQPILGRTDAEAREKAEHHNALVPLEGGLAILSGHLDFDLSQIPLDALMAERTEAQLQRMQTRYRTLTGELLTLREVAQRHGQSVGLVQMVGTASAVADQMEDYFDKVGGDGFMLSPIYSPGAIEEFVDEVVPELQRRGRYRRDYTGTTQRDHLMQED
;
A
#
# COMPACT_ATOMS: atom_id res chain seq x y z
N GLN A 1 7.65 -20.14 3.57
CA GLN A 1 7.43 -18.72 3.89
C GLN A 1 8.67 -18.20 4.59
N ALA A 2 9.22 -17.07 4.17
CA ALA A 2 10.34 -16.44 4.85
C ALA A 2 9.87 -15.85 6.20
N PRO A 3 10.72 -15.86 7.24
CA PRO A 3 10.43 -15.15 8.48
C PRO A 3 10.29 -13.64 8.22
N GLU A 4 9.30 -13.02 8.86
CA GLU A 4 9.06 -11.59 8.76
C GLU A 4 9.05 -10.97 10.16
N HIS A 5 9.69 -9.83 10.30
CA HIS A 5 9.64 -9.04 11.53
C HIS A 5 8.39 -8.17 11.56
N ASP A 6 7.92 -7.83 12.76
CA ASP A 6 6.89 -6.81 12.92
C ASP A 6 7.41 -5.47 12.40
N PRO A 7 6.73 -4.84 11.42
CA PRO A 7 7.20 -3.60 10.82
C PRO A 7 7.09 -2.39 11.75
N ILE A 8 6.23 -2.43 12.78
CA ILE A 8 5.97 -1.27 13.65
C ILE A 8 7.21 -0.84 14.44
N PRO A 9 7.93 -1.75 15.14
CA PRO A 9 9.19 -1.37 15.80
C PRO A 9 10.24 -0.84 14.83
N LEU A 10 10.32 -1.40 13.61
CA LEU A 10 11.26 -0.96 12.59
C LEU A 10 11.01 0.49 12.15
N LEU A 11 9.75 0.93 12.08
CA LEU A 11 9.44 2.33 11.76
C LEU A 11 10.05 3.31 12.77
N GLY A 12 10.08 2.94 14.06
CA GLY A 12 10.72 3.77 15.10
C GLY A 12 12.22 3.95 14.85
N PHE A 13 12.94 2.89 14.48
CA PHE A 13 14.36 2.96 14.12
C PHE A 13 14.60 3.77 12.84
N MET A 14 13.78 3.56 11.81
CA MET A 14 13.85 4.30 10.56
C MET A 14 13.56 5.80 10.77
N ALA A 15 12.63 6.12 11.67
CA ALA A 15 12.32 7.51 12.03
C ALA A 15 13.52 8.23 12.66
N ALA A 16 14.29 7.54 13.50
CA ALA A 16 15.50 8.10 14.11
C ALA A 16 16.66 8.29 13.11
N ALA A 17 16.71 7.46 12.05
CA ALA A 17 17.76 7.48 11.04
C ALA A 17 17.45 8.39 9.83
N THR A 18 16.21 8.92 9.71
CA THR A 18 15.76 9.68 8.53
C THR A 18 15.03 10.95 8.93
N THR A 19 15.01 11.95 8.04
CA THR A 19 14.40 13.25 8.33
C THR A 19 13.32 13.68 7.33
N ARG A 20 13.26 13.10 6.14
CA ARG A 20 12.34 13.51 5.04
C ARG A 20 11.45 12.40 4.52
N ILE A 21 12.00 11.21 4.32
CA ILE A 21 11.26 10.09 3.74
C ILE A 21 10.03 9.73 4.59
N GLY A 22 8.90 9.51 3.92
CA GLY A 22 7.70 8.97 4.56
C GLY A 22 7.90 7.52 4.97
N LEU A 23 7.34 7.14 6.09
CA LEU A 23 7.51 5.83 6.69
C LEU A 23 6.16 5.14 6.85
N GLY A 24 5.92 4.11 6.03
CA GLY A 24 4.67 3.37 6.00
C GLY A 24 4.81 1.92 6.43
N ALA A 25 3.82 1.40 7.14
CA ALA A 25 3.74 -0.02 7.43
C ALA A 25 2.33 -0.57 7.24
N THR A 26 2.26 -1.85 6.92
CA THR A 26 1.02 -2.61 6.94
C THR A 26 0.66 -2.98 8.37
N PHE A 27 -0.57 -2.65 8.78
CA PHE A 27 -1.11 -3.07 10.06
C PHE A 27 -2.56 -3.53 9.87
N SER A 28 -2.83 -4.79 10.22
CA SER A 28 -4.16 -5.38 10.09
C SER A 28 -5.09 -4.89 11.20
N ILE A 29 -6.29 -4.49 10.80
CA ILE A 29 -7.35 -4.09 11.72
C ILE A 29 -8.20 -5.27 12.22
N SER A 30 -8.02 -6.46 11.64
CA SER A 30 -8.90 -7.61 11.89
C SER A 30 -8.88 -8.10 13.33
N HIS A 31 -7.72 -8.03 13.99
CA HIS A 31 -7.52 -8.54 15.35
C HIS A 31 -7.13 -7.43 16.35
N ALA A 32 -7.22 -6.16 15.94
CA ALA A 32 -6.89 -5.00 16.74
C ALA A 32 -8.15 -4.28 17.27
N HIS A 33 -7.96 -3.45 18.29
CA HIS A 33 -8.97 -2.51 18.76
C HIS A 33 -8.63 -1.09 18.28
N PRO A 34 -9.61 -0.29 17.78
CA PRO A 34 -9.35 1.04 17.21
C PRO A 34 -8.69 2.02 18.20
N PHE A 35 -8.98 1.95 19.50
CA PHE A 35 -8.29 2.77 20.50
C PHE A 35 -6.79 2.48 20.54
N TYR A 36 -6.39 1.20 20.49
CA TYR A 36 -4.98 0.84 20.45
C TYR A 36 -4.31 1.32 19.16
N ALA A 37 -4.95 1.09 18.01
CA ALA A 37 -4.43 1.52 16.72
C ALA A 37 -4.32 3.06 16.63
N ALA A 38 -5.34 3.79 17.05
CA ALA A 38 -5.31 5.25 17.07
C ALA A 38 -4.15 5.79 17.93
N ARG A 39 -3.94 5.22 19.11
CA ARG A 39 -2.82 5.57 19.99
C ARG A 39 -1.47 5.25 19.36
N LEU A 40 -1.31 4.05 18.81
CA LEU A 40 -0.09 3.59 18.16
C LEU A 40 0.32 4.53 17.02
N TRP A 41 -0.59 4.78 16.09
CA TRP A 41 -0.34 5.58 14.92
C TRP A 41 -0.15 7.07 15.22
N ALA A 42 -0.86 7.63 16.20
CA ALA A 42 -0.58 8.99 16.68
C ALA A 42 0.82 9.09 17.30
N THR A 43 1.26 8.08 18.06
CA THR A 43 2.62 8.02 18.62
C THR A 43 3.67 7.96 17.51
N LEU A 44 3.48 7.09 16.50
CA LEU A 44 4.39 7.01 15.35
C LEU A 44 4.42 8.31 14.55
N ASP A 45 3.29 8.97 14.41
CA ASP A 45 3.21 10.27 13.71
C ASP A 45 4.01 11.35 14.44
N HIS A 46 3.98 11.39 15.77
CA HIS A 46 4.87 12.23 16.57
C HIS A 46 6.35 11.87 16.39
N LEU A 47 6.70 10.58 16.53
CA LEU A 47 8.09 10.11 16.40
C LEU A 47 8.68 10.40 15.02
N THR A 48 7.86 10.29 13.97
CA THR A 48 8.24 10.57 12.59
C THR A 48 8.13 12.05 12.21
N ARG A 49 7.62 12.91 13.10
CA ARG A 49 7.35 14.34 12.84
C ARG A 49 6.39 14.53 11.65
N GLY A 50 5.29 13.76 11.61
CA GLY A 50 4.30 13.88 10.55
C GLY A 50 4.61 13.06 9.29
N ARG A 51 5.50 12.06 9.35
CA ARG A 51 5.85 11.23 8.19
C ARG A 51 5.29 9.80 8.26
N ALA A 52 4.41 9.51 9.22
CA ALA A 52 3.83 8.20 9.37
C ALA A 52 2.74 7.93 8.33
N ALA A 53 2.73 6.71 7.78
CA ALA A 53 1.68 6.22 6.90
C ALA A 53 1.26 4.79 7.30
N TRP A 54 -0.03 4.53 7.24
CA TRP A 54 -0.63 3.26 7.62
C TRP A 54 -1.30 2.59 6.43
N ASN A 55 -0.72 1.49 5.96
CA ASN A 55 -1.42 0.62 5.01
C ASN A 55 -2.45 -0.22 5.78
N VAL A 56 -3.70 0.18 5.68
CA VAL A 56 -4.84 -0.47 6.37
C VAL A 56 -5.23 -1.71 5.60
N VAL A 57 -5.17 -2.87 6.26
CA VAL A 57 -5.59 -4.13 5.65
C VAL A 57 -6.60 -4.88 6.52
N THR A 58 -7.53 -5.58 5.87
CA THR A 58 -8.35 -6.61 6.49
C THR A 58 -7.71 -7.96 6.20
N THR A 59 -7.51 -8.78 7.22
CA THR A 59 -6.96 -10.13 7.04
C THR A 59 -7.77 -10.92 6.02
N LEU A 60 -7.10 -11.54 5.06
CA LEU A 60 -7.69 -12.37 4.00
C LEU A 60 -7.39 -13.87 4.18
N ASN A 61 -6.50 -14.22 5.11
CA ASN A 61 -5.94 -15.56 5.25
C ASN A 61 -6.48 -16.23 6.52
N HIS A 62 -7.05 -17.43 6.35
CA HIS A 62 -7.58 -18.26 7.44
C HIS A 62 -6.50 -18.62 8.46
N ASN A 63 -5.29 -18.98 8.02
CA ASN A 63 -4.20 -19.35 8.92
C ASN A 63 -3.75 -18.18 9.80
N GLN A 64 -3.79 -16.96 9.28
CA GLN A 64 -3.46 -15.77 10.06
C GLN A 64 -4.51 -15.56 11.17
N SER A 65 -5.80 -15.67 10.87
CA SER A 65 -6.86 -15.57 11.89
C SER A 65 -6.76 -16.64 12.96
N ALA A 66 -6.39 -17.87 12.55
CA ALA A 66 -6.19 -18.99 13.49
C ALA A 66 -5.07 -18.72 14.52
N ASN A 67 -4.01 -17.96 14.16
CA ASN A 67 -2.98 -17.55 15.11
C ASN A 67 -3.50 -16.63 16.23
N TYR A 68 -4.64 -15.97 16.01
CA TYR A 68 -5.34 -15.17 17.02
C TYR A 68 -6.48 -15.93 17.72
N GLY A 69 -6.64 -17.23 17.41
CA GLY A 69 -7.74 -18.05 17.94
C GLY A 69 -9.11 -17.70 17.35
N GLU A 70 -9.14 -17.02 16.20
CA GLU A 70 -10.37 -16.54 15.55
C GLU A 70 -10.58 -17.23 14.19
N THR A 71 -11.84 -17.30 13.76
CA THR A 71 -12.21 -17.67 12.39
C THR A 71 -12.26 -16.43 11.51
N LEU A 72 -11.85 -16.58 10.25
CA LEU A 72 -11.93 -15.49 9.27
C LEU A 72 -13.40 -15.10 9.02
N ARG A 73 -13.73 -13.85 9.29
CA ARG A 73 -15.07 -13.29 9.06
C ARG A 73 -15.41 -13.23 7.57
N PRO A 74 -16.69 -13.32 7.19
CA PRO A 74 -17.12 -13.06 5.82
C PRO A 74 -16.65 -11.70 5.30
N SER A 75 -16.40 -11.59 4.00
CA SER A 75 -15.87 -10.35 3.39
C SER A 75 -16.70 -9.11 3.73
N ASP A 76 -18.03 -9.26 3.73
CA ASP A 76 -18.95 -8.15 3.97
C ASP A 76 -18.80 -7.62 5.39
N GLU A 77 -18.81 -8.50 6.37
CA GLU A 77 -18.65 -8.12 7.78
C GLU A 77 -17.24 -7.53 8.04
N ARG A 78 -16.21 -8.02 7.36
CA ARG A 78 -14.86 -7.45 7.47
C ARG A 78 -14.81 -5.98 7.05
N TYR A 79 -15.47 -5.62 5.94
CA TYR A 79 -15.49 -4.22 5.48
C TYR A 79 -16.41 -3.34 6.33
N GLU A 80 -17.56 -3.85 6.78
CA GLU A 80 -18.41 -3.10 7.74
C GLU A 80 -17.62 -2.78 9.02
N ARG A 81 -16.93 -3.77 9.57
CA ARG A 81 -16.06 -3.59 10.72
C ARG A 81 -14.90 -2.62 10.44
N ALA A 82 -14.33 -2.67 9.23
CA ALA A 82 -13.25 -1.78 8.81
C ALA A 82 -13.72 -0.32 8.75
N HIS A 83 -14.90 -0.05 8.23
CA HIS A 83 -15.49 1.28 8.22
C HIS A 83 -15.64 1.82 9.64
N GLU A 84 -16.27 1.07 10.55
CA GLU A 84 -16.44 1.49 11.94
C GLU A 84 -15.08 1.67 12.64
N PHE A 85 -14.11 0.80 12.35
CA PHE A 85 -12.76 0.90 12.91
C PHE A 85 -12.09 2.24 12.59
N ILE A 86 -12.07 2.64 11.31
CA ILE A 86 -11.44 3.89 10.88
C ILE A 86 -12.23 5.10 11.40
N GLU A 87 -13.55 5.03 11.44
CA GLU A 87 -14.37 6.10 12.01
C GLU A 87 -14.07 6.32 13.50
N VAL A 88 -13.89 5.25 14.27
CA VAL A 88 -13.48 5.36 15.68
C VAL A 88 -12.08 5.94 15.81
N CYS A 89 -11.12 5.52 14.97
CA CYS A 89 -9.79 6.11 14.95
C CYS A 89 -9.83 7.62 14.66
N ARG A 90 -10.61 8.04 13.65
CA ARG A 90 -10.77 9.47 13.31
C ARG A 90 -11.38 10.26 14.47
N LYS A 91 -12.47 9.79 15.08
CA LYS A 91 -13.05 10.42 16.28
C LYS A 91 -12.04 10.55 17.42
N LEU A 92 -11.18 9.55 17.62
CA LEU A 92 -10.14 9.58 18.65
C LEU A 92 -9.05 10.61 18.33
N TRP A 93 -8.60 10.71 17.09
CA TRP A 93 -7.64 11.74 16.67
C TRP A 93 -8.24 13.15 16.74
N ASP A 94 -9.55 13.31 16.46
CA ASP A 94 -10.29 14.57 16.60
C ASP A 94 -10.61 14.93 18.06
N SER A 95 -10.40 14.03 19.02
CA SER A 95 -10.75 14.26 20.42
C SER A 95 -9.93 15.36 21.11
N TRP A 96 -8.84 15.82 20.48
CA TRP A 96 -8.05 16.98 20.88
C TRP A 96 -8.14 18.05 19.80
N GLU A 97 -8.68 19.23 20.11
CA GLU A 97 -8.69 20.38 19.21
C GLU A 97 -7.25 20.83 18.90
N PRO A 98 -7.01 21.51 17.75
CA PRO A 98 -5.64 21.90 17.35
C PRO A 98 -4.88 22.72 18.40
N ASP A 99 -5.58 23.54 19.18
CA ASP A 99 -5.04 24.45 20.20
C ASP A 99 -5.39 24.02 21.65
N ALA A 100 -5.72 22.74 21.83
CA ALA A 100 -6.02 22.20 23.15
C ALA A 100 -4.82 22.20 24.11
N VAL A 101 -3.60 22.05 23.58
CA VAL A 101 -2.35 22.04 24.37
C VAL A 101 -1.87 23.47 24.61
N VAL A 102 -1.92 23.94 25.86
CA VAL A 102 -1.58 25.32 26.25
C VAL A 102 -0.15 25.44 26.76
N MET A 103 0.33 24.46 27.52
CA MET A 103 1.66 24.41 28.15
C MET A 103 1.99 25.66 29.00
N ASP A 104 0.99 26.22 29.69
CA ASP A 104 1.19 27.35 30.61
C ASP A 104 1.85 26.85 31.91
N ARG A 105 3.13 27.12 32.03
CA ARG A 105 3.94 26.72 33.20
C ARG A 105 3.63 27.56 34.45
N GLU A 106 3.23 28.81 34.30
CA GLU A 106 2.94 29.70 35.42
C GLU A 106 1.63 29.33 36.08
N ALA A 107 0.60 29.04 35.28
CA ALA A 107 -0.69 28.57 35.76
C ALA A 107 -0.71 27.06 36.06
N GLY A 108 0.33 26.30 35.72
CA GLY A 108 0.37 24.85 35.84
C GLY A 108 -0.64 24.13 34.95
N VAL A 109 -1.02 24.72 33.83
CA VAL A 109 -2.02 24.20 32.90
C VAL A 109 -1.35 23.61 31.66
N PHE A 110 -1.48 22.30 31.49
CA PHE A 110 -0.96 21.61 30.30
C PHE A 110 -1.89 21.77 29.07
N ALA A 111 -3.18 21.58 29.27
CA ALA A 111 -4.17 21.65 28.20
C ALA A 111 -5.48 22.28 28.72
N ASP A 112 -6.24 22.88 27.81
CA ASP A 112 -7.59 23.37 28.09
C ASP A 112 -8.56 22.16 28.10
N PRO A 113 -9.16 21.82 29.25
CA PRO A 113 -10.06 20.68 29.36
C PRO A 113 -11.34 20.83 28.53
N LYS A 114 -11.71 22.04 28.10
CA LYS A 114 -12.88 22.30 27.27
C LYS A 114 -12.62 21.93 25.80
N LYS A 115 -11.36 21.75 25.42
CA LYS A 115 -10.91 21.39 24.08
C LYS A 115 -10.48 19.93 23.93
N VAL A 116 -10.79 19.12 24.96
CA VAL A 116 -10.50 17.67 24.96
C VAL A 116 -11.80 16.92 25.18
N HIS A 117 -12.24 16.16 24.17
CA HIS A 117 -13.59 15.63 24.09
C HIS A 117 -13.64 14.11 24.21
N ARG A 118 -14.59 13.60 24.99
CA ARG A 118 -14.94 12.19 24.91
C ARG A 118 -15.67 11.94 23.60
N ILE A 119 -15.43 10.76 22.99
CA ILE A 119 -16.08 10.38 21.74
C ILE A 119 -17.38 9.59 21.97
N GLU A 120 -17.52 8.95 23.14
CA GLU A 120 -18.68 8.14 23.57
C GLU A 120 -19.24 7.27 22.43
N HIS A 121 -18.31 6.60 21.70
CA HIS A 121 -18.71 5.76 20.57
C HIS A 121 -19.30 4.44 21.05
N GLU A 122 -20.50 4.14 20.58
CA GLU A 122 -21.17 2.86 20.75
C GLU A 122 -21.67 2.38 19.38
N GLY A 123 -20.88 1.48 18.75
CA GLY A 123 -21.18 0.92 17.46
C GLY A 123 -21.51 -0.57 17.51
N ARG A 124 -21.67 -1.15 16.32
CA ARG A 124 -21.94 -2.59 16.19
C ARG A 124 -20.75 -3.45 16.61
N PHE A 125 -19.53 -3.02 16.27
CA PHE A 125 -18.30 -3.79 16.47
C PHE A 125 -17.43 -3.26 17.60
N PHE A 126 -17.52 -1.96 17.90
CA PHE A 126 -16.63 -1.31 18.86
C PHE A 126 -17.37 -0.38 19.80
N LYS A 127 -16.81 -0.29 20.99
CA LYS A 127 -17.17 0.75 21.98
C LYS A 127 -15.90 1.45 22.44
N SER A 128 -15.92 2.77 22.48
CA SER A 128 -14.77 3.55 22.93
C SER A 128 -15.23 4.88 23.54
N ARG A 129 -14.86 5.10 24.79
CA ARG A 129 -15.22 6.33 25.50
C ARG A 129 -14.41 7.54 25.03
N GLY A 130 -13.12 7.36 24.72
CA GLY A 130 -12.20 8.48 24.54
C GLY A 130 -12.04 9.37 25.80
N PRO A 131 -11.33 10.49 25.71
CA PRO A 131 -10.54 10.91 24.54
C PRO A 131 -9.34 9.99 24.30
N LEU A 132 -8.62 10.21 23.18
CA LEU A 132 -7.33 9.59 23.00
C LEU A 132 -6.36 10.11 24.06
N ASN A 133 -5.47 9.25 24.56
CA ASN A 133 -4.47 9.62 25.57
C ASN A 133 -3.10 10.02 24.94
N VAL A 134 -3.12 10.41 23.68
CA VAL A 134 -2.02 11.04 22.95
C VAL A 134 -2.56 12.34 22.37
N ILE A 135 -1.81 13.42 22.51
CA ILE A 135 -2.19 14.72 21.96
C ILE A 135 -2.29 14.67 20.43
N ARG A 136 -2.94 15.65 19.82
CA ARG A 136 -3.06 15.77 18.38
C ARG A 136 -1.69 15.68 17.70
N SER A 137 -1.56 14.77 16.75
CA SER A 137 -0.30 14.54 16.04
C SER A 137 -0.14 15.49 14.83
N PRO A 138 1.08 15.64 14.29
CA PRO A 138 1.35 16.63 13.22
C PRO A 138 0.44 16.48 11.99
N GLN A 139 0.12 15.27 11.56
CA GLN A 139 -0.78 14.99 10.43
C GLN A 139 -2.24 14.78 10.86
N HIS A 140 -2.56 14.91 12.14
CA HIS A 140 -3.89 14.55 12.63
C HIS A 140 -4.25 13.07 12.37
N GLY A 141 -3.31 12.19 12.71
CA GLY A 141 -3.29 10.79 12.35
C GLY A 141 -2.43 10.49 11.11
N PRO A 142 -2.01 9.24 10.90
CA PRO A 142 -1.13 8.86 9.80
C PRO A 142 -1.80 9.08 8.45
N ALA A 143 -1.00 9.23 7.39
CA ALA A 143 -1.53 9.08 6.03
C ALA A 143 -2.07 7.65 5.86
N ILE A 144 -3.26 7.50 5.31
CA ILE A 144 -3.92 6.22 5.11
C ILE A 144 -3.58 5.69 3.72
N LEU A 145 -2.96 4.52 3.70
CA LEU A 145 -2.66 3.78 2.49
C LEU A 145 -3.56 2.54 2.38
N GLN A 146 -3.77 2.05 1.17
CA GLN A 146 -4.61 0.88 0.93
C GLN A 146 -4.15 0.13 -0.33
N ALA A 147 -4.45 -1.17 -0.44
CA ALA A 147 -4.11 -2.02 -1.58
C ALA A 147 -5.31 -2.83 -2.12
N GLY A 148 -6.53 -2.32 -1.95
CA GLY A 148 -7.77 -3.04 -2.31
C GLY A 148 -8.02 -3.08 -3.81
N THR A 149 -8.20 -4.29 -4.34
CA THR A 149 -8.57 -4.52 -5.74
C THR A 149 -10.03 -4.94 -5.91
N SER A 150 -10.67 -5.49 -4.86
CA SER A 150 -12.08 -5.87 -4.89
C SER A 150 -13.00 -4.63 -4.91
N PRO A 151 -14.25 -4.73 -5.39
CA PRO A 151 -15.18 -3.60 -5.37
C PRO A 151 -15.32 -2.94 -3.99
N LYS A 152 -15.42 -3.73 -2.92
CA LYS A 152 -15.47 -3.22 -1.54
C LYS A 152 -14.16 -2.57 -1.09
N GLY A 153 -13.02 -3.16 -1.46
CA GLY A 153 -11.71 -2.58 -1.18
C GLY A 153 -11.52 -1.24 -1.88
N ARG A 154 -11.98 -1.12 -3.12
CA ARG A 154 -11.95 0.15 -3.88
C ARG A 154 -12.86 1.21 -3.26
N SER A 155 -14.09 0.86 -2.87
CA SER A 155 -14.99 1.79 -2.16
C SER A 155 -14.42 2.24 -0.82
N PHE A 156 -13.84 1.31 -0.03
CA PHE A 156 -13.17 1.65 1.22
C PHE A 156 -11.99 2.61 1.00
N ALA A 157 -11.17 2.35 -0.02
CA ALA A 157 -10.05 3.22 -0.37
C ALA A 157 -10.51 4.60 -0.85
N ALA A 158 -11.51 4.67 -1.73
CA ALA A 158 -12.09 5.93 -2.20
C ALA A 158 -12.56 6.81 -1.05
N ARG A 159 -13.12 6.21 0.00
CA ARG A 159 -13.62 6.93 1.19
C ARG A 159 -12.52 7.37 2.15
N TYR A 160 -11.46 6.58 2.35
CA TYR A 160 -10.53 6.81 3.47
C TYR A 160 -9.08 7.02 3.06
N ALA A 161 -8.63 6.48 1.93
CA ALA A 161 -7.21 6.46 1.61
C ALA A 161 -6.69 7.80 1.07
N ASP A 162 -5.47 8.14 1.49
CA ASP A 162 -4.67 9.21 0.89
C ASP A 162 -3.89 8.67 -0.33
N ALA A 163 -3.51 7.37 -0.31
CA ALA A 163 -2.96 6.71 -1.49
C ALA A 163 -3.31 5.21 -1.56
N ILE A 164 -3.27 4.67 -2.78
CA ILE A 164 -3.50 3.26 -3.06
C ILE A 164 -2.28 2.69 -3.77
N PHE A 165 -1.87 1.48 -3.36
CA PHE A 165 -0.95 0.65 -4.13
C PHE A 165 -1.74 -0.23 -5.08
N ALA A 166 -1.48 -0.09 -6.38
CA ALA A 166 -2.19 -0.85 -7.40
C ALA A 166 -1.22 -1.71 -8.23
N ILE A 167 -1.54 -2.99 -8.38
CA ILE A 167 -0.84 -3.89 -9.29
C ILE A 167 -1.80 -4.22 -10.43
N GLN A 168 -1.51 -3.71 -11.62
CA GLN A 168 -2.33 -3.91 -12.79
C GLN A 168 -1.49 -4.54 -13.92
N PRO A 169 -2.02 -5.55 -14.60
CA PRO A 169 -1.24 -6.33 -15.56
C PRO A 169 -0.96 -5.61 -16.88
N ASN A 170 -1.72 -4.59 -17.21
CA ASN A 170 -1.57 -3.85 -18.47
C ASN A 170 -2.15 -2.44 -18.35
N ILE A 171 -1.82 -1.61 -19.35
CA ILE A 171 -2.22 -0.20 -19.43
C ILE A 171 -3.75 -0.02 -19.40
N ALA A 172 -4.50 -0.84 -20.14
CA ALA A 172 -5.97 -0.71 -20.18
C ALA A 172 -6.62 -0.98 -18.83
N GLY A 173 -6.17 -2.05 -18.13
CA GLY A 173 -6.63 -2.36 -16.77
C GLY A 173 -6.22 -1.31 -15.75
N ALA A 174 -5.00 -0.77 -15.88
CA ALA A 174 -4.50 0.29 -15.02
C ALA A 174 -5.32 1.59 -15.20
N ARG A 175 -5.61 1.98 -16.45
CA ARG A 175 -6.46 3.13 -16.77
C ARG A 175 -7.87 2.97 -16.20
N ALA A 176 -8.50 1.82 -16.45
CA ALA A 176 -9.84 1.54 -15.93
C ALA A 176 -9.89 1.56 -14.39
N TYR A 177 -8.84 1.04 -13.73
CA TYR A 177 -8.73 1.08 -12.27
C TYR A 177 -8.55 2.52 -11.77
N TYR A 178 -7.71 3.31 -12.43
CA TYR A 178 -7.48 4.72 -12.11
C TYR A 178 -8.79 5.51 -12.19
N ASP A 179 -9.48 5.44 -13.31
CA ASP A 179 -10.75 6.15 -13.54
C ASP A 179 -11.82 5.73 -12.52
N ASP A 180 -11.89 4.44 -12.17
CA ASP A 180 -12.84 3.90 -11.19
C ASP A 180 -12.60 4.45 -9.78
N ILE A 181 -11.34 4.49 -9.33
CA ILE A 181 -10.98 5.05 -8.01
C ILE A 181 -11.24 6.55 -7.96
N LYS A 182 -10.82 7.30 -8.99
CA LYS A 182 -11.05 8.76 -9.03
C LYS A 182 -12.54 9.09 -8.99
N ARG A 183 -13.35 8.39 -9.76
CA ARG A 183 -14.82 8.51 -9.73
C ARG A 183 -15.37 8.18 -8.35
N GLY A 184 -15.01 7.03 -7.76
CA GLY A 184 -15.46 6.62 -6.44
C GLY A 184 -15.06 7.62 -5.34
N THR A 185 -13.88 8.24 -5.45
CA THR A 185 -13.42 9.28 -4.50
C THR A 185 -14.35 10.51 -4.55
N VAL A 186 -14.77 10.92 -5.75
CA VAL A 186 -15.74 12.03 -5.93
C VAL A 186 -17.14 11.65 -5.42
N GLU A 187 -17.58 10.43 -5.67
CA GLU A 187 -18.86 9.90 -5.15
C GLU A 187 -18.91 9.87 -3.62
N GLU A 188 -17.76 9.68 -2.95
CA GLU A 188 -17.61 9.78 -1.47
C GLU A 188 -17.46 11.24 -0.97
N GLY A 189 -17.64 12.24 -1.83
CA GLY A 189 -17.59 13.66 -1.50
C GLY A 189 -16.18 14.22 -1.29
N ARG A 190 -15.14 13.53 -1.80
CA ARG A 190 -13.74 13.97 -1.73
C ARG A 190 -13.27 14.47 -3.10
N PRO A 191 -12.30 15.42 -3.16
CA PRO A 191 -11.66 15.75 -4.43
C PRO A 191 -11.00 14.51 -5.06
N ALA A 192 -10.99 14.39 -6.38
CA ALA A 192 -10.39 13.25 -7.08
C ALA A 192 -8.90 13.08 -6.71
N GLU A 193 -8.21 14.18 -6.48
CA GLU A 193 -6.78 14.25 -6.12
C GLU A 193 -6.51 13.79 -4.69
N ALA A 194 -7.52 13.72 -3.83
CA ALA A 194 -7.39 13.33 -2.43
C ALA A 194 -7.03 11.84 -2.23
N CYS A 195 -7.08 11.04 -3.31
CA CYS A 195 -6.63 9.66 -3.31
C CYS A 195 -5.62 9.46 -4.46
N LYS A 196 -4.34 9.36 -4.13
CA LYS A 196 -3.27 9.12 -5.10
C LYS A 196 -3.17 7.62 -5.43
N ILE A 197 -2.86 7.28 -6.67
CA ILE A 197 -2.75 5.90 -7.12
C ILE A 197 -1.32 5.64 -7.57
N LEU A 198 -0.62 4.76 -6.82
CA LEU A 198 0.77 4.38 -7.05
C LEU A 198 0.79 3.01 -7.71
N PHE A 199 1.17 2.96 -8.99
CA PHE A 199 1.26 1.69 -9.70
C PHE A 199 2.57 0.98 -9.40
N GLY A 200 2.47 -0.32 -9.10
CA GLY A 200 3.63 -1.15 -8.80
C GLY A 200 4.42 -1.48 -10.07
N ILE A 201 5.73 -1.19 -10.02
CA ILE A 201 6.70 -1.54 -11.06
C ILE A 201 7.93 -2.18 -10.47
N GLN A 202 8.64 -2.94 -11.28
CA GLN A 202 9.93 -3.56 -10.94
C GLN A 202 10.99 -3.10 -11.94
N PRO A 203 11.71 -2.00 -11.66
CA PRO A 203 12.76 -1.52 -12.54
C PRO A 203 13.99 -2.42 -12.46
N ILE A 204 14.59 -2.74 -13.61
CA ILE A 204 15.82 -3.54 -13.74
C ILE A 204 16.78 -2.80 -14.65
N LEU A 205 17.83 -2.25 -14.04
CA LEU A 205 18.78 -1.36 -14.70
C LEU A 205 20.03 -2.10 -15.18
N GLY A 206 20.59 -1.65 -16.29
CA GLY A 206 21.89 -2.02 -16.78
C GLY A 206 22.54 -0.83 -17.51
N ARG A 207 23.87 -0.85 -17.66
CA ARG A 207 24.60 0.19 -18.42
C ARG A 207 24.24 0.18 -19.90
N THR A 208 23.77 -0.97 -20.40
CA THR A 208 23.24 -1.19 -21.73
C THR A 208 21.95 -2.00 -21.64
N ASP A 209 21.10 -1.92 -22.69
CA ASP A 209 19.88 -2.73 -22.75
C ASP A 209 20.17 -4.24 -22.77
N ALA A 210 21.31 -4.65 -23.30
CA ALA A 210 21.72 -6.05 -23.28
C ALA A 210 22.04 -6.52 -21.84
N GLU A 211 22.81 -5.73 -21.09
CA GLU A 211 23.14 -6.00 -19.69
C GLU A 211 21.87 -6.02 -18.80
N ALA A 212 20.96 -5.07 -19.02
CA ALA A 212 19.69 -5.04 -18.28
C ALA A 212 18.84 -6.29 -18.55
N ARG A 213 18.77 -6.74 -19.82
CA ARG A 213 18.04 -7.97 -20.18
C ARG A 213 18.68 -9.20 -19.57
N GLU A 214 20.00 -9.34 -19.64
CA GLU A 214 20.74 -10.44 -19.00
C GLU A 214 20.48 -10.48 -17.49
N LYS A 215 20.50 -9.32 -16.81
CA LYS A 215 20.19 -9.17 -15.38
C LYS A 215 18.76 -9.61 -15.07
N ALA A 216 17.79 -9.22 -15.91
CA ALA A 216 16.39 -9.61 -15.76
C ALA A 216 16.18 -11.12 -15.97
N GLU A 217 16.78 -11.70 -16.98
CA GLU A 217 16.75 -13.15 -17.26
C GLU A 217 17.36 -13.94 -16.12
N HIS A 218 18.53 -13.50 -15.62
CA HIS A 218 19.19 -14.12 -14.46
C HIS A 218 18.31 -14.08 -13.21
N HIS A 219 17.77 -12.90 -12.86
CA HIS A 219 16.86 -12.74 -11.73
C HIS A 219 15.64 -13.67 -11.87
N ASN A 220 15.00 -13.67 -13.03
CA ASN A 220 13.80 -14.45 -13.28
C ASN A 220 14.07 -15.98 -13.23
N ALA A 221 15.27 -16.41 -13.63
CA ALA A 221 15.70 -17.81 -13.56
C ALA A 221 15.99 -18.31 -12.13
N LEU A 222 16.31 -17.40 -11.20
CA LEU A 222 16.57 -17.74 -9.80
C LEU A 222 15.30 -18.06 -9.01
N VAL A 223 14.12 -17.73 -9.53
CA VAL A 223 12.85 -17.95 -8.83
C VAL A 223 12.45 -19.43 -8.92
N PRO A 224 12.45 -20.17 -7.79
CA PRO A 224 12.04 -21.55 -7.81
C PRO A 224 10.53 -21.67 -8.05
N LEU A 225 10.12 -22.67 -8.84
CA LEU A 225 8.71 -22.93 -9.14
C LEU A 225 7.87 -23.13 -7.88
N GLU A 226 8.40 -23.87 -6.93
CA GLU A 226 7.74 -24.16 -5.64
C GLU A 226 7.51 -22.86 -4.85
N GLY A 227 8.46 -21.93 -4.91
CA GLY A 227 8.32 -20.59 -4.31
C GLY A 227 7.19 -19.79 -4.95
N GLY A 228 7.12 -19.79 -6.28
CA GLY A 228 6.04 -19.18 -7.04
C GLY A 228 4.67 -19.77 -6.73
N LEU A 229 4.58 -21.12 -6.67
CA LEU A 229 3.36 -21.82 -6.28
C LEU A 229 2.91 -21.50 -4.84
N ALA A 230 3.85 -21.47 -3.90
CA ALA A 230 3.55 -21.18 -2.50
C ALA A 230 3.02 -19.75 -2.32
N ILE A 231 3.65 -18.76 -2.98
CA ILE A 231 3.18 -17.36 -2.95
C ILE A 231 1.80 -17.24 -3.61
N LEU A 232 1.62 -17.87 -4.77
CA LEU A 232 0.36 -17.84 -5.50
C LEU A 232 -0.77 -18.49 -4.68
N SER A 233 -0.52 -19.65 -4.06
CA SER A 233 -1.46 -20.33 -3.16
C SER A 233 -1.86 -19.43 -1.99
N GLY A 234 -0.88 -18.76 -1.37
CA GLY A 234 -1.12 -17.84 -0.26
C GLY A 234 -1.97 -16.63 -0.66
N HIS A 235 -1.72 -16.05 -1.83
CA HIS A 235 -2.49 -14.91 -2.33
C HIS A 235 -3.93 -15.26 -2.76
N LEU A 236 -4.14 -16.51 -3.19
CA LEU A 236 -5.47 -17.01 -3.58
C LEU A 236 -6.25 -17.56 -2.39
N ASP A 237 -5.59 -17.81 -1.25
CA ASP A 237 -6.12 -18.62 -0.13
C ASP A 237 -6.69 -19.97 -0.66
N PHE A 238 -5.92 -20.61 -1.55
CA PHE A 238 -6.31 -21.83 -2.27
C PHE A 238 -5.11 -22.77 -2.44
N ASP A 239 -5.29 -24.05 -2.11
CA ASP A 239 -4.24 -25.07 -2.26
C ASP A 239 -4.07 -25.47 -3.73
N LEU A 240 -3.01 -24.99 -4.35
CA LEU A 240 -2.65 -25.29 -5.74
C LEU A 240 -1.92 -26.63 -5.90
N SER A 241 -1.52 -27.32 -4.81
CA SER A 241 -0.76 -28.58 -4.89
C SER A 241 -1.55 -29.73 -5.55
N GLN A 242 -2.86 -29.64 -5.58
CA GLN A 242 -3.76 -30.61 -6.17
C GLN A 242 -3.99 -30.42 -7.67
N ILE A 243 -3.47 -29.33 -8.25
CA ILE A 243 -3.66 -29.00 -9.66
C ILE A 243 -2.41 -29.42 -10.44
N PRO A 244 -2.52 -30.19 -11.55
CA PRO A 244 -1.39 -30.49 -12.40
C PRO A 244 -0.72 -29.21 -12.93
N LEU A 245 0.61 -29.16 -12.90
CA LEU A 245 1.38 -27.99 -13.31
C LEU A 245 1.14 -27.58 -14.76
N ASP A 246 0.88 -28.56 -15.63
CA ASP A 246 0.65 -28.32 -17.06
C ASP A 246 -0.84 -28.10 -17.39
N ALA A 247 -1.71 -28.05 -16.37
CA ALA A 247 -3.12 -27.70 -16.55
C ALA A 247 -3.25 -26.25 -17.01
N LEU A 248 -4.04 -26.03 -18.08
CA LEU A 248 -4.36 -24.68 -18.56
C LEU A 248 -5.25 -23.97 -17.53
N MET A 249 -4.83 -22.82 -17.09
CA MET A 249 -5.59 -22.02 -16.13
C MET A 249 -6.95 -21.58 -16.68
N ALA A 250 -7.09 -21.46 -18.00
CA ALA A 250 -8.33 -21.09 -18.68
C ALA A 250 -9.44 -22.14 -18.58
N GLU A 251 -9.12 -23.39 -18.31
CA GLU A 251 -10.07 -24.50 -18.19
C GLU A 251 -10.60 -24.68 -16.77
N ARG A 252 -10.11 -23.90 -15.82
CA ARG A 252 -10.49 -23.98 -14.40
C ARG A 252 -11.76 -23.19 -14.14
N THR A 253 -12.61 -23.72 -13.28
CA THR A 253 -13.93 -23.14 -12.93
C THR A 253 -13.94 -22.49 -11.55
N GLU A 254 -12.91 -22.70 -10.75
CA GLU A 254 -12.78 -22.11 -9.41
C GLU A 254 -12.64 -20.58 -9.50
N ALA A 255 -13.49 -19.86 -8.78
CA ALA A 255 -13.57 -18.39 -8.88
C ALA A 255 -12.24 -17.67 -8.59
N GLN A 256 -11.39 -18.22 -7.70
CA GLN A 256 -10.06 -17.71 -7.40
C GLN A 256 -9.14 -17.80 -8.61
N LEU A 257 -9.18 -18.98 -9.30
CA LEU A 257 -8.34 -19.25 -10.47
C LEU A 257 -8.80 -18.46 -11.69
N GLN A 258 -10.11 -18.27 -11.87
CA GLN A 258 -10.65 -17.42 -12.95
C GLN A 258 -10.17 -15.96 -12.85
N ARG A 259 -10.04 -15.42 -11.63
CA ARG A 259 -9.48 -14.06 -11.42
C ARG A 259 -8.02 -13.99 -11.84
N MET A 260 -7.23 -15.04 -11.59
CA MET A 260 -5.84 -15.13 -12.03
C MET A 260 -5.72 -15.30 -13.54
N GLN A 261 -6.58 -16.08 -14.17
CA GLN A 261 -6.62 -16.20 -15.64
C GLN A 261 -6.80 -14.84 -16.30
N THR A 262 -7.80 -14.06 -15.85
CA THR A 262 -8.05 -12.74 -16.40
C THR A 262 -6.80 -11.86 -16.25
N ARG A 263 -6.16 -11.90 -15.08
CA ARG A 263 -4.95 -11.12 -14.81
C ARG A 263 -3.79 -11.49 -15.73
N TYR A 264 -3.46 -12.78 -15.90
CA TYR A 264 -2.29 -13.20 -16.66
C TYR A 264 -2.57 -13.34 -18.17
N ARG A 265 -3.80 -13.69 -18.55
CA ARG A 265 -4.22 -13.73 -19.97
C ARG A 265 -4.14 -12.34 -20.63
N THR A 266 -4.48 -11.28 -19.89
CA THR A 266 -4.43 -9.91 -20.43
C THR A 266 -3.01 -9.40 -20.66
N LEU A 267 -1.99 -9.96 -19.99
CA LEU A 267 -0.58 -9.60 -20.20
C LEU A 267 -0.03 -10.13 -21.53
N THR A 268 -0.45 -11.32 -21.95
CA THR A 268 0.19 -12.05 -23.07
C THR A 268 -0.78 -12.42 -24.19
N GLY A 269 -2.09 -12.35 -23.98
CA GLY A 269 -3.09 -12.88 -24.91
C GLY A 269 -3.10 -14.40 -25.03
N GLU A 270 -2.19 -15.10 -24.36
CA GLU A 270 -2.03 -16.56 -24.41
C GLU A 270 -2.69 -17.24 -23.24
N LEU A 271 -3.02 -18.54 -23.44
CA LEU A 271 -3.49 -19.42 -22.39
C LEU A 271 -2.27 -19.98 -21.63
N LEU A 272 -2.14 -19.64 -20.36
CA LEU A 272 -1.02 -20.07 -19.53
C LEU A 272 -1.38 -21.31 -18.70
N THR A 273 -0.38 -22.18 -18.53
CA THR A 273 -0.40 -23.28 -17.58
C THR A 273 -0.22 -22.77 -16.14
N LEU A 274 -0.56 -23.61 -15.14
CA LEU A 274 -0.29 -23.29 -13.74
C LEU A 274 1.20 -23.04 -13.50
N ARG A 275 2.07 -23.81 -14.13
CA ARG A 275 3.53 -23.65 -14.08
C ARG A 275 3.95 -22.24 -14.48
N GLU A 276 3.50 -21.78 -15.66
CA GLU A 276 3.87 -20.47 -16.19
C GLU A 276 3.32 -19.31 -15.35
N VAL A 277 2.08 -19.45 -14.87
CA VAL A 277 1.47 -18.47 -13.96
C VAL A 277 2.24 -18.40 -12.64
N ALA A 278 2.59 -19.55 -12.05
CA ALA A 278 3.34 -19.60 -10.80
C ALA A 278 4.75 -18.99 -10.95
N GLN A 279 5.45 -19.30 -12.03
CA GLN A 279 6.76 -18.71 -12.31
C GLN A 279 6.67 -17.19 -12.46
N ARG A 280 5.78 -16.69 -13.31
CA ARG A 280 5.59 -15.24 -13.51
C ARG A 280 5.17 -14.53 -12.22
N HIS A 281 4.31 -15.18 -11.44
CA HIS A 281 3.89 -14.65 -10.14
C HIS A 281 5.05 -14.60 -9.15
N GLY A 282 5.89 -15.62 -9.11
CA GLY A 282 7.10 -15.64 -8.27
C GLY A 282 8.12 -14.56 -8.66
N GLN A 283 8.27 -14.25 -9.95
CA GLN A 283 9.24 -13.28 -10.46
C GLN A 283 8.95 -11.84 -10.02
N SER A 284 7.68 -11.42 -10.04
CA SER A 284 7.35 -10.01 -9.80
C SER A 284 6.02 -9.78 -9.08
N VAL A 285 5.34 -10.84 -8.64
CA VAL A 285 3.98 -10.76 -8.07
C VAL A 285 2.98 -10.07 -9.04
N GLY A 286 3.31 -10.07 -10.33
CA GLY A 286 2.53 -9.42 -11.41
C GLY A 286 2.79 -7.91 -11.54
N LEU A 287 3.87 -7.41 -10.97
CA LEU A 287 4.37 -6.06 -11.24
C LEU A 287 4.92 -5.98 -12.67
N VAL A 288 4.81 -4.81 -13.28
CA VAL A 288 5.40 -4.56 -14.59
C VAL A 288 6.92 -4.43 -14.43
N GLN A 289 7.68 -5.33 -15.08
CA GLN A 289 9.13 -5.21 -15.15
C GLN A 289 9.49 -4.18 -16.21
N MET A 290 10.23 -3.13 -15.82
CA MET A 290 10.78 -2.11 -16.70
C MET A 290 12.28 -2.31 -16.83
N VAL A 291 12.73 -2.77 -17.98
CA VAL A 291 14.09 -3.27 -18.19
C VAL A 291 14.82 -2.39 -19.22
N GLY A 292 16.02 -1.92 -18.88
CA GLY A 292 16.84 -1.13 -19.80
C GLY A 292 17.87 -0.24 -19.10
N THR A 293 18.44 0.69 -19.85
CA THR A 293 19.24 1.78 -19.29
C THR A 293 18.37 2.73 -18.46
N ALA A 294 18.96 3.60 -17.67
CA ALA A 294 18.22 4.61 -16.89
C ALA A 294 17.29 5.45 -17.77
N SER A 295 17.77 5.87 -18.96
CA SER A 295 16.94 6.61 -19.93
C SER A 295 15.79 5.76 -20.48
N ALA A 296 16.04 4.49 -20.83
CA ALA A 296 15.02 3.58 -21.34
C ALA A 296 13.95 3.23 -20.28
N VAL A 297 14.36 3.09 -19.01
CA VAL A 297 13.41 2.90 -17.90
C VAL A 297 12.58 4.17 -17.67
N ALA A 298 13.20 5.35 -17.72
CA ALA A 298 12.47 6.62 -17.64
C ALA A 298 11.46 6.77 -18.79
N ASP A 299 11.82 6.40 -20.03
CA ASP A 299 10.90 6.40 -21.19
C ASP A 299 9.68 5.47 -20.95
N GLN A 300 9.92 4.26 -20.42
CA GLN A 300 8.87 3.32 -20.07
C GLN A 300 7.96 3.83 -18.95
N MET A 301 8.53 4.51 -17.93
CA MET A 301 7.77 5.13 -16.84
C MET A 301 6.89 6.27 -17.36
N GLU A 302 7.42 7.16 -18.19
CA GLU A 302 6.67 8.25 -18.81
C GLU A 302 5.55 7.73 -19.70
N ASP A 303 5.84 6.77 -20.58
CA ASP A 303 4.84 6.16 -21.46
C ASP A 303 3.70 5.49 -20.67
N TYR A 304 4.05 4.78 -19.58
CA TYR A 304 3.06 4.19 -18.69
C TYR A 304 2.19 5.27 -18.01
N PHE A 305 2.83 6.28 -17.44
CA PHE A 305 2.17 7.37 -16.74
C PHE A 305 1.21 8.16 -17.68
N ASP A 306 1.68 8.53 -18.87
CA ASP A 306 0.90 9.30 -19.82
C ASP A 306 -0.31 8.52 -20.35
N LYS A 307 -0.19 7.20 -20.51
CA LYS A 307 -1.28 6.32 -20.97
C LYS A 307 -2.29 5.98 -19.88
N VAL A 308 -1.85 5.85 -18.63
CA VAL A 308 -2.68 5.43 -17.51
C VAL A 308 -3.28 6.61 -16.75
N GLY A 309 -2.54 7.71 -16.61
CA GLY A 309 -2.91 8.86 -15.81
C GLY A 309 -2.63 8.66 -14.32
N GLY A 310 -1.65 7.81 -13.93
CA GLY A 310 -1.30 7.56 -12.52
C GLY A 310 -0.79 8.78 -11.77
N ASP A 311 -0.69 8.68 -10.46
CA ASP A 311 -0.16 9.74 -9.58
C ASP A 311 1.28 9.42 -9.12
N GLY A 312 1.82 8.25 -9.47
CA GLY A 312 3.17 7.83 -9.14
C GLY A 312 3.38 6.32 -9.20
N PHE A 313 4.54 5.90 -8.73
CA PHE A 313 4.95 4.50 -8.76
C PHE A 313 5.33 3.96 -7.38
N MET A 314 5.07 2.68 -7.16
CA MET A 314 5.62 1.87 -6.08
C MET A 314 6.71 0.98 -6.65
N LEU A 315 7.94 1.16 -6.20
CA LEU A 315 9.09 0.38 -6.67
C LEU A 315 9.22 -0.92 -5.88
N SER A 316 9.43 -2.03 -6.59
CA SER A 316 9.82 -3.31 -6.01
C SER A 316 11.19 -3.70 -6.55
N PRO A 317 12.29 -3.53 -5.78
CA PRO A 317 13.63 -3.85 -6.25
C PRO A 317 13.80 -5.36 -6.40
N ILE A 318 14.58 -5.80 -7.38
CA ILE A 318 14.92 -7.22 -7.55
C ILE A 318 15.93 -7.72 -6.51
N TYR A 319 16.67 -6.82 -5.89
CA TYR A 319 17.55 -7.06 -4.74
C TYR A 319 17.75 -5.75 -3.97
N SER A 320 18.16 -5.85 -2.70
CA SER A 320 18.33 -4.70 -1.82
C SER A 320 19.71 -4.75 -1.14
N PRO A 321 20.39 -3.59 -0.93
CA PRO A 321 19.95 -2.23 -1.25
C PRO A 321 20.24 -1.79 -2.69
N GLY A 322 21.17 -2.42 -3.39
CA GLY A 322 21.82 -1.94 -4.61
C GLY A 322 20.84 -1.55 -5.73
N ALA A 323 19.76 -2.30 -5.96
CA ALA A 323 18.80 -1.93 -7.01
C ALA A 323 18.02 -0.62 -6.71
N ILE A 324 17.84 -0.28 -5.44
CA ILE A 324 17.29 1.02 -5.04
C ILE A 324 18.32 2.13 -5.22
N GLU A 325 19.57 1.88 -4.87
CA GLU A 325 20.69 2.81 -5.06
C GLU A 325 20.85 3.13 -6.56
N GLU A 326 20.92 2.11 -7.43
CA GLU A 326 20.96 2.28 -8.89
C GLU A 326 19.78 3.16 -9.39
N PHE A 327 18.57 2.89 -8.92
CA PHE A 327 17.39 3.66 -9.35
C PHE A 327 17.48 5.12 -8.88
N VAL A 328 17.86 5.35 -7.64
CA VAL A 328 17.96 6.70 -7.06
C VAL A 328 19.07 7.51 -7.72
N ASP A 329 20.21 6.88 -8.02
CA ASP A 329 21.39 7.56 -8.56
C ASP A 329 21.30 7.80 -10.07
N GLU A 330 20.52 6.99 -10.82
CA GLU A 330 20.52 7.07 -12.27
C GLU A 330 19.14 7.49 -12.85
N VAL A 331 18.03 6.89 -12.39
CA VAL A 331 16.68 7.16 -12.96
C VAL A 331 16.07 8.43 -12.37
N VAL A 332 16.21 8.66 -11.07
CA VAL A 332 15.65 9.87 -10.42
C VAL A 332 16.23 11.16 -11.04
N PRO A 333 17.56 11.31 -11.21
CA PRO A 333 18.11 12.50 -11.87
C PRO A 333 17.64 12.66 -13.32
N GLU A 334 17.45 11.57 -14.05
CA GLU A 334 16.94 11.60 -15.42
C GLU A 334 15.49 12.09 -15.45
N LEU A 335 14.61 11.59 -14.57
CA LEU A 335 13.23 12.08 -14.45
C LEU A 335 13.18 13.55 -14.00
N GLN A 336 14.07 13.96 -13.11
CA GLN A 336 14.20 15.37 -12.69
C GLN A 336 14.67 16.28 -13.83
N ARG A 337 15.61 15.79 -14.66
CA ARG A 337 16.09 16.53 -15.85
C ARG A 337 14.96 16.72 -16.87
N ARG A 338 14.06 15.74 -17.00
CA ARG A 338 12.87 15.80 -17.86
C ARG A 338 11.72 16.62 -17.28
N GLY A 339 11.80 17.07 -16.02
CA GLY A 339 10.71 17.75 -15.34
C GLY A 339 9.55 16.84 -14.96
N ARG A 340 9.82 15.52 -14.80
CA ARG A 340 8.82 14.49 -14.46
C ARG A 340 8.88 14.03 -13.01
N TYR A 341 9.83 14.56 -12.24
CA TYR A 341 9.97 14.26 -10.81
C TYR A 341 10.44 15.48 -10.05
N ARG A 342 9.89 15.66 -8.86
CA ARG A 342 10.21 16.79 -7.97
C ARG A 342 11.69 16.84 -7.61
N ARG A 343 12.23 18.05 -7.46
CA ARG A 343 13.60 18.28 -6.98
C ARG A 343 13.64 18.49 -5.47
N ASP A 344 12.60 19.12 -4.92
CA ASP A 344 12.49 19.45 -3.52
C ASP A 344 11.10 19.12 -2.99
N TYR A 345 11.00 18.96 -1.67
CA TYR A 345 9.74 18.79 -0.96
C TYR A 345 9.32 20.14 -0.38
N THR A 346 8.10 20.58 -0.67
CA THR A 346 7.54 21.85 -0.21
C THR A 346 6.80 21.71 1.11
N GLY A 347 6.31 20.50 1.43
CA GLY A 347 5.63 20.18 2.68
C GLY A 347 6.55 19.54 3.72
N THR A 348 6.00 19.28 4.89
CA THR A 348 6.71 18.68 6.03
C THR A 348 6.16 17.32 6.45
N THR A 349 4.93 17.00 6.03
CA THR A 349 4.25 15.76 6.39
C THR A 349 4.17 14.80 5.20
N GLN A 350 3.94 13.52 5.50
CA GLN A 350 3.73 12.51 4.44
C GLN A 350 2.52 12.85 3.57
N ARG A 351 1.46 13.38 4.17
CA ARG A 351 0.27 13.79 3.42
C ARG A 351 0.57 14.98 2.50
N ASP A 352 1.34 15.97 2.97
CA ASP A 352 1.78 17.08 2.11
C ASP A 352 2.58 16.56 0.91
N HIS A 353 3.53 15.64 1.15
CA HIS A 353 4.36 15.05 0.08
C HIS A 353 3.55 14.24 -0.95
N LEU A 354 2.47 13.57 -0.52
CA LEU A 354 1.56 12.86 -1.43
C LEU A 354 0.72 13.82 -2.27
N MET A 355 0.34 14.97 -1.70
CA MET A 355 -0.55 15.94 -2.33
C MET A 355 0.19 17.06 -3.06
N GLN A 356 1.54 17.11 -2.97
CA GLN A 356 2.33 18.10 -3.66
C GLN A 356 2.13 17.99 -5.17
N GLU A 357 1.70 19.07 -5.79
CA GLU A 357 1.68 19.26 -7.25
C GLU A 357 3.00 19.91 -7.68
N ASP A 358 3.62 19.39 -8.73
CA ASP A 358 4.86 19.94 -9.29
C ASP A 358 4.56 21.00 -10.35
#